data_47a98833f1a1494978351f30028d9446
#
_entry.id   47a98833f1a1494978351f30028d9446
#
_cell.length_a   1.000
_cell.length_b   1.000
_cell.length_c   1.000
_cell.angle_alpha   90.00
_cell.angle_beta   90.00
_cell.angle_gamma   90.00
#
_symmetry.space_group_name_H-M   'P 1'
#
loop_
_entity.id
_entity.type
_entity.pdbx_description
1 polymer ?
#
loop_
_entity_poly.entity_id
_entity_poly.type
_entity_poly.pdbx_seq_one_letter_code
_entity_poly.pdbx_strand_id
1 'polypeptide(L)'
;MGFRLHVATTYNVQWGNAVGFNHKVQEFHSLLDACGCEYSEEFDIDFEVLKNDWRHVIDKLKRLDTLPDDEAGEIEMRVNDLNCTTEEVIDKMERLLNMGEPNSDYLHLSFF
;
A
#
# COMPACT_ATOMS: atom_id res chain seq x y z
N MET A 1 -18.07 4.90 10.36
CA MET A 1 -16.60 5.06 10.20
C MET A 1 -16.06 3.93 9.37
N GLY A 2 -15.19 4.20 8.45
CA GLY A 2 -14.62 3.21 7.57
C GLY A 2 -13.30 2.67 8.08
N PHE A 3 -12.90 1.52 7.52
CA PHE A 3 -11.54 1.04 7.67
C PHE A 3 -10.63 1.79 6.72
N ARG A 4 -9.64 2.47 7.24
CA ARG A 4 -8.64 3.20 6.47
C ARG A 4 -7.27 2.64 6.76
N LEU A 5 -6.38 2.74 5.79
CA LEU A 5 -5.00 2.31 5.97
C LEU A 5 -4.25 3.35 6.79
N HIS A 6 -3.61 2.90 7.85
CA HIS A 6 -2.79 3.72 8.73
C HIS A 6 -1.37 3.18 8.76
N VAL A 7 -0.42 4.04 9.04
CA VAL A 7 0.94 3.65 9.36
C VAL A 7 1.16 3.74 10.87
N ALA A 8 1.79 2.71 11.41
CA ALA A 8 2.15 2.68 12.82
C ALA A 8 3.63 3.00 12.99
N THR A 9 3.94 3.71 14.06
CA THR A 9 5.32 3.99 14.46
C THR A 9 5.50 3.47 15.89
N THR A 10 6.62 2.81 16.14
CA THR A 10 6.99 2.31 17.47
C THR A 10 5.87 1.51 18.15
N TYR A 11 5.21 0.61 17.42
CA TYR A 11 4.11 -0.24 17.89
C TYR A 11 2.81 0.50 18.24
N ASN A 12 2.76 1.80 18.05
CA ASN A 12 1.55 2.59 18.28
C ASN A 12 1.10 3.23 16.99
N VAL A 13 -0.18 3.13 16.70
CA VAL A 13 -0.77 3.82 15.56
C VAL A 13 -1.02 5.26 15.96
N GLN A 14 -0.53 6.18 15.15
CA GLN A 14 -0.76 7.60 15.39
C GLN A 14 -2.07 8.03 14.73
N TRP A 15 -2.96 8.58 15.52
CA TRP A 15 -4.20 9.13 15.01
C TRP A 15 -3.90 10.28 14.06
N GLY A 16 -4.53 10.31 12.93
CA GLY A 16 -4.29 11.30 11.90
C GLY A 16 -3.38 10.82 10.78
N ASN A 17 -2.77 9.65 10.92
CA ASN A 17 -1.95 9.05 9.87
C ASN A 17 -2.79 8.25 8.86
N ALA A 18 -4.10 8.42 8.86
CA ALA A 18 -4.99 7.76 7.92
C ALA A 18 -4.81 8.34 6.52
N VAL A 19 -4.55 7.50 5.55
CA VAL A 19 -4.25 7.94 4.18
C VAL A 19 -5.36 7.59 3.19
N GLY A 20 -6.26 6.68 3.53
CA GLY A 20 -7.35 6.33 2.63
C GLY A 20 -7.55 4.84 2.49
N PHE A 21 -7.95 4.39 1.29
CA PHE A 21 -8.29 2.99 1.00
C PHE A 21 -9.42 2.47 1.89
N ASN A 22 -10.39 3.30 2.15
CA ASN A 22 -11.50 3.04 3.05
C ASN A 22 -12.23 1.75 2.69
N HIS A 23 -12.34 0.79 3.65
CA HIS A 23 -12.99 -0.51 3.47
C HIS A 23 -12.39 -1.37 2.34
N LYS A 24 -11.18 -1.09 1.90
CA LYS A 24 -10.57 -1.76 0.74
C LYS A 24 -9.41 -2.67 1.13
N VAL A 25 -9.53 -3.40 2.24
CA VAL A 25 -8.46 -4.26 2.75
C VAL A 25 -8.04 -5.31 1.72
N GLN A 26 -9.00 -6.10 1.23
CA GLN A 26 -8.73 -7.17 0.26
C GLN A 26 -8.22 -6.61 -1.05
N GLU A 27 -8.81 -5.52 -1.52
CA GLU A 27 -8.42 -4.87 -2.77
C GLU A 27 -6.98 -4.36 -2.69
N PHE A 28 -6.58 -3.81 -1.54
CA PHE A 28 -5.21 -3.34 -1.37
C PHE A 28 -4.21 -4.49 -1.34
N HIS A 29 -4.52 -5.57 -0.61
CA HIS A 29 -3.69 -6.77 -0.61
C HIS A 29 -3.55 -7.35 -2.01
N SER A 30 -4.63 -7.36 -2.80
CA SER A 30 -4.59 -7.83 -4.18
C SER A 30 -3.67 -6.97 -5.05
N LEU A 31 -3.63 -5.66 -4.82
CA LEU A 31 -2.69 -4.78 -5.51
C LEU A 31 -1.25 -5.13 -5.18
N LEU A 32 -0.94 -5.34 -3.90
CA LEU A 32 0.41 -5.74 -3.48
C LEU A 32 0.80 -7.07 -4.13
N ASP A 33 -0.11 -8.05 -4.16
CA ASP A 33 0.15 -9.33 -4.81
C ASP A 33 0.42 -9.17 -6.30
N ALA A 34 -0.35 -8.34 -6.98
CA ALA A 34 -0.17 -8.08 -8.42
C ALA A 34 1.18 -7.43 -8.72
N CYS A 35 1.71 -6.65 -7.79
CA CYS A 35 3.02 -6.01 -7.92
C CYS A 35 4.17 -6.88 -7.43
N GLY A 36 3.89 -8.07 -6.93
CA GLY A 36 4.91 -8.98 -6.41
C GLY A 36 5.48 -8.54 -5.05
N CYS A 37 4.73 -7.75 -4.30
CA CYS A 37 5.14 -7.28 -2.99
C CYS A 37 4.80 -8.31 -1.92
N GLU A 38 5.79 -8.72 -1.15
CA GLU A 38 5.58 -9.61 -0.02
C GLU A 38 5.20 -8.80 1.22
N TYR A 39 4.34 -9.37 2.04
CA TYR A 39 3.94 -8.78 3.31
C TYR A 39 3.62 -9.89 4.30
N SER A 40 3.86 -9.60 5.58
CA SER A 40 3.47 -10.53 6.65
C SER A 40 2.18 -10.05 7.29
N GLU A 41 1.25 -10.98 7.47
CA GLU A 41 -0.03 -10.72 8.13
C GLU A 41 -0.06 -11.41 9.48
N GLU A 42 -0.36 -10.66 10.54
CA GLU A 42 -0.71 -11.27 11.82
C GLU A 42 -2.23 -11.38 11.93
N PHE A 43 -2.92 -10.36 11.43
CA PHE A 43 -4.38 -10.29 11.34
C PHE A 43 -4.73 -9.70 9.99
N ASP A 44 -5.97 -9.87 9.56
CA ASP A 44 -6.44 -9.37 8.27
C ASP A 44 -6.22 -7.87 8.07
N ILE A 45 -6.19 -7.12 9.15
CA ILE A 45 -6.11 -5.66 9.10
C ILE A 45 -4.73 -5.11 9.48
N ASP A 46 -3.84 -5.95 10.02
CA ASP A 46 -2.50 -5.54 10.41
C ASP A 46 -1.47 -6.30 9.59
N PHE A 47 -0.50 -5.59 9.03
CA PHE A 47 0.53 -6.22 8.23
C PHE A 47 1.81 -5.39 8.18
N GLU A 48 2.90 -6.03 7.80
CA GLU A 48 4.20 -5.38 7.65
C GLU A 48 4.71 -5.57 6.23
N VAL A 49 5.35 -4.55 5.69
CA VAL A 49 5.97 -4.57 4.38
C VAL A 49 7.38 -4.00 4.49
N LEU A 50 8.35 -4.65 3.86
CA LEU A 50 9.68 -4.06 3.72
C LEU A 50 9.58 -2.74 2.93
N LYS A 51 10.22 -1.70 3.42
CA LYS A 51 10.20 -0.39 2.74
C LYS A 51 10.72 -0.50 1.30
N ASN A 52 11.73 -1.33 1.06
CA ASN A 52 12.24 -1.53 -0.29
C ASN A 52 11.20 -2.16 -1.21
N ASP A 53 10.42 -3.11 -0.72
CA ASP A 53 9.34 -3.72 -1.50
C ASP A 53 8.24 -2.71 -1.77
N TRP A 54 7.92 -1.87 -0.80
CA TRP A 54 6.96 -0.79 -0.95
C TRP A 54 7.40 0.20 -2.03
N ARG A 55 8.69 0.57 -2.04
CA ARG A 55 9.25 1.43 -3.07
C ARG A 55 9.18 0.80 -4.45
N HIS A 56 9.38 -0.53 -4.54
CA HIS A 56 9.24 -1.26 -5.80
C HIS A 56 7.81 -1.19 -6.36
N VAL A 57 6.80 -1.27 -5.49
CA VAL A 57 5.41 -1.12 -5.91
C VAL A 57 5.18 0.29 -6.47
N ILE A 58 5.62 1.30 -5.76
CA ILE A 58 5.52 2.69 -6.21
C ILE A 58 6.20 2.85 -7.57
N ASP A 59 7.39 2.30 -7.73
CA ASP A 59 8.15 2.38 -8.97
C ASP A 59 7.41 1.71 -10.13
N LYS A 60 6.84 0.53 -9.91
CA LYS A 60 6.02 -0.15 -10.92
C LYS A 60 4.82 0.68 -11.33
N LEU A 61 4.13 1.28 -10.36
CA LEU A 61 2.98 2.15 -10.64
C LEU A 61 3.38 3.36 -11.48
N LYS A 62 4.56 3.91 -11.26
CA LYS A 62 5.07 5.05 -12.04
C LYS A 62 5.50 4.65 -13.46
N ARG A 63 5.76 3.38 -13.70
CA ARG A 63 6.30 2.86 -14.97
C ARG A 63 5.41 1.80 -15.60
N LEU A 64 4.10 1.90 -15.42
CA LEU A 64 3.15 0.93 -15.97
C LEU A 64 3.30 0.78 -17.49
N ASP A 65 3.58 1.86 -18.20
CA ASP A 65 3.77 1.86 -19.65
C ASP A 65 5.01 1.10 -20.12
N THR A 66 5.96 0.83 -19.21
CA THR A 66 7.16 0.07 -19.51
C THR A 66 7.04 -1.42 -19.17
N LEU A 67 5.96 -1.81 -18.51
CA LEU A 67 5.73 -3.20 -18.11
C LEU A 67 5.06 -3.97 -19.26
N PRO A 68 5.16 -5.32 -19.28
CA PRO A 68 4.36 -6.14 -20.19
C PRO A 68 2.87 -5.84 -20.03
N ASP A 69 2.14 -5.89 -21.13
CA ASP A 69 0.72 -5.53 -21.15
C ASP A 69 -0.11 -6.34 -20.14
N ASP A 70 0.19 -7.61 -19.97
CA ASP A 70 -0.51 -8.49 -19.03
C ASP A 70 -0.32 -8.02 -17.59
N GLU A 71 0.91 -7.68 -17.23
CA GLU A 71 1.25 -7.21 -15.89
C GLU A 71 0.64 -5.83 -15.63
N ALA A 72 0.80 -4.92 -16.57
CA ALA A 72 0.25 -3.58 -16.46
C ALA A 72 -1.27 -3.60 -16.34
N GLY A 73 -1.93 -4.42 -17.14
CA GLY A 73 -3.39 -4.58 -17.10
C GLY A 73 -3.89 -5.10 -15.77
N GLU A 74 -3.20 -6.08 -15.19
CA GLU A 74 -3.55 -6.63 -13.88
C GLU A 74 -3.41 -5.57 -12.78
N ILE A 75 -2.31 -4.82 -12.79
CA ILE A 75 -2.07 -3.76 -11.81
C ILE A 75 -3.13 -2.67 -11.95
N GLU A 76 -3.44 -2.24 -13.16
CA GLU A 76 -4.46 -1.21 -13.39
C GLU A 76 -5.83 -1.65 -12.90
N MET A 77 -6.17 -2.93 -13.09
CA MET A 77 -7.43 -3.49 -12.59
C MET A 77 -7.49 -3.40 -11.06
N ARG A 78 -6.40 -3.73 -10.37
CA ARG A 78 -6.35 -3.66 -8.91
C ARG A 78 -6.43 -2.22 -8.39
N VAL A 79 -5.82 -1.28 -9.11
CA VAL A 79 -5.93 0.15 -8.79
C VAL A 79 -7.39 0.61 -8.93
N ASN A 80 -8.08 0.20 -9.98
CA ASN A 80 -9.48 0.54 -10.19
C ASN A 80 -10.37 -0.02 -9.08
N ASP A 81 -10.08 -1.20 -8.58
CA ASP A 81 -10.83 -1.81 -7.48
C ASP A 81 -10.74 -0.98 -6.19
N LEU A 82 -9.70 -0.17 -6.06
CA LEU A 82 -9.54 0.76 -4.92
C LEU A 82 -10.33 2.06 -5.12
N ASN A 83 -11.01 2.24 -6.23
CA ASN A 83 -11.69 3.48 -6.61
C ASN A 83 -10.74 4.68 -6.65
N CYS A 84 -9.50 4.43 -7.03
CA CYS A 84 -8.46 5.45 -7.13
C CYS A 84 -7.86 5.46 -8.53
N THR A 85 -7.27 6.58 -8.90
CA THR A 85 -6.38 6.62 -10.06
C THR A 85 -5.01 6.11 -9.64
N THR A 86 -4.19 5.73 -10.63
CA THR A 86 -2.80 5.32 -10.36
C THR A 86 -2.04 6.41 -9.62
N GLU A 87 -2.22 7.66 -10.01
CA GLU A 87 -1.55 8.79 -9.36
C GLU A 87 -1.97 8.96 -7.90
N GLU A 88 -3.24 8.76 -7.61
CA GLU A 88 -3.74 8.81 -6.23
C GLU A 88 -3.14 7.69 -5.37
N VAL A 89 -3.02 6.48 -5.91
CA VAL A 89 -2.40 5.36 -5.19
C VAL A 89 -0.93 5.67 -4.92
N ILE A 90 -0.20 6.17 -5.92
CA ILE A 90 1.21 6.55 -5.77
C ILE A 90 1.36 7.57 -4.65
N ASP A 91 0.55 8.62 -4.67
CA ASP A 91 0.61 9.68 -3.66
C ASP A 91 0.37 9.12 -2.25
N LYS A 92 -0.67 8.31 -2.10
CA LYS A 92 -0.99 7.70 -0.80
C LYS A 92 0.13 6.79 -0.31
N MET A 93 0.71 5.98 -1.19
CA MET A 93 1.80 5.09 -0.82
C MET A 93 3.07 5.84 -0.46
N GLU A 94 3.38 6.92 -1.17
CA GLU A 94 4.54 7.75 -0.84
C GLU A 94 4.35 8.45 0.51
N ARG A 95 3.15 8.92 0.80
CA ARG A 95 2.83 9.54 2.09
C ARG A 95 3.00 8.55 3.24
N LEU A 96 2.49 7.33 3.08
CA LEU A 96 2.65 6.29 4.11
C LEU A 96 4.12 5.94 4.33
N LEU A 97 4.90 5.85 3.26
CA LEU A 97 6.34 5.57 3.36
C LEU A 97 7.05 6.65 4.17
N ASN A 98 6.71 7.92 3.94
CA ASN A 98 7.32 9.04 4.64
C ASN A 98 6.86 9.18 6.09
N MET A 99 5.70 8.64 6.42
CA MET A 99 5.15 8.68 7.78
C MET A 99 5.66 7.53 8.65
N GLY A 100 6.28 6.51 8.05
CA GLY A 100 6.78 5.35 8.78
C GLY A 100 7.97 5.67 9.68
N GLU A 101 8.30 4.74 10.55
CA GLU A 101 9.44 4.86 11.48
C GLU A 101 10.74 5.02 10.69
N PRO A 102 11.49 6.14 10.85
CA PRO A 102 12.68 6.40 10.03
C PRO A 102 13.79 5.36 10.19
N ASN A 103 13.88 4.74 11.36
CA ASN A 103 14.95 3.80 11.69
C ASN A 103 14.58 2.34 11.44
N SER A 104 13.38 2.09 10.93
CA SER A 104 12.92 0.73 10.63
C SER A 104 13.00 0.47 9.13
N ASP A 105 13.36 -0.76 8.76
CA ASP A 105 13.33 -1.22 7.37
C ASP A 105 11.92 -1.63 6.94
N TYR A 106 10.98 -1.69 7.87
CA TYR A 106 9.60 -2.13 7.65
C TYR A 106 8.61 -1.00 7.86
N LEU A 107 7.52 -1.05 7.08
CA LEU A 107 6.32 -0.29 7.37
C LEU A 107 5.35 -1.18 8.15
N HIS A 108 4.87 -0.68 9.26
CA HIS A 108 3.82 -1.33 10.05
C HIS A 108 2.51 -0.66 9.69
N LEU A 109 1.59 -1.41 9.11
CA LEU A 109 0.36 -0.88 8.52
C LEU A 109 -0.85 -1.50 9.19
N SER A 110 -1.90 -0.73 9.33
CA SER A 110 -3.14 -1.20 9.92
C SER A 110 -4.34 -0.52 9.28
N PHE A 111 -5.38 -1.30 9.04
CA PHE A 111 -6.69 -0.80 8.64
C PHE A 111 -7.59 -0.70 9.87
N PHE A 112 -8.19 0.45 10.10
CA PHE A 112 -9.20 0.60 11.14
C PHE A 112 -10.03 1.88 10.99
#